data_c2883ffd6c16c1f52cf7f57ba3da5e7a
#
_entry.id   c2883ffd6c16c1f52cf7f57ba3da5e7a
#
_cell.length_a   1.000
_cell.length_b   1.000
_cell.length_c   1.000
_cell.angle_alpha   90.00
_cell.angle_beta   90.00
_cell.angle_gamma   90.00
#
_symmetry.space_group_name_H-M   'P 1'
#
loop_
_entity.id
_entity.type
_entity.pdbx_description
1 polymer ?
#
loop_
_entity_poly.entity_id
_entity_poly.type
_entity_poly.pdbx_seq_one_letter_code
_entity_poly.pdbx_strand_id
1 'polypeptide(L)'
;EENEKTVKILINKGYKVFVQPVGTTSYSDFEIVELIEKVNQLNPFAFYLVDTLGIMYQKDLLRLFYIVENNLNKGIRIGFHSHNNLQLSFSNAQELLKLNTKRDIIIDSSVFGMGRGAGNLATELITKYINDNIKFKYKVTPLLSIVDEYLNPIYSRTPWGYSAPYYLAAIGGCHPNYATYLMNKQTINVEAISKILNHIPEDKRSLYDEKCVENLYLEYQNNQVDDSEALQKLGSMLGSRNILIMGPGHTLISHRDKIIKYIKDNNPIVITVNFLSDLYHHDYVFVSNKKRMKMITETISNNGTVIVTSNINSVPEGCLQVNYSGLIGEGREADNAGAMLLRLLSRIGIKRASLAGFDGFSAGSQPNYYSNDMDRLLDRQAAMQKNEDIRLQFLQVSTKIDIDFITPTSYNL
;
A
#
# COMPACT_ATOMS: atom_id res chain seq x y z
N GLU A 1 33.07 -5.18 2.02
CA GLU A 1 33.93 -6.27 2.59
C GLU A 1 33.15 -7.57 2.81
N GLU A 2 32.00 -7.57 3.47
CA GLU A 2 31.21 -8.79 3.73
C GLU A 2 30.70 -9.41 2.42
N ASN A 3 30.16 -8.60 1.52
CA ASN A 3 29.71 -9.05 0.20
C ASN A 3 30.85 -9.59 -0.66
N GLU A 4 32.04 -9.02 -0.57
CA GLU A 4 33.22 -9.51 -1.31
C GLU A 4 33.63 -10.92 -0.87
N LYS A 5 33.62 -11.20 0.43
CA LYS A 5 33.87 -12.55 0.96
C LYS A 5 32.87 -13.56 0.44
N THR A 6 31.60 -13.19 0.46
CA THR A 6 30.52 -14.04 -0.04
C THR A 6 30.68 -14.33 -1.54
N VAL A 7 30.97 -13.31 -2.36
CA VAL A 7 31.22 -13.47 -3.80
C VAL A 7 32.39 -14.42 -4.06
N LYS A 8 33.51 -14.26 -3.34
CA LYS A 8 34.69 -15.16 -3.46
C LYS A 8 34.34 -16.61 -3.11
N ILE A 9 33.58 -16.83 -2.04
CA ILE A 9 33.16 -18.17 -1.62
C ILE A 9 32.30 -18.83 -2.73
N LEU A 10 31.35 -18.09 -3.30
CA LEU A 10 30.46 -18.62 -4.35
C LEU A 10 31.22 -18.93 -5.63
N ILE A 11 32.12 -18.05 -6.07
CA ILE A 11 32.97 -18.27 -7.25
C ILE A 11 33.85 -19.52 -7.04
N ASN A 12 34.49 -19.66 -5.86
CA ASN A 12 35.33 -20.81 -5.54
C ASN A 12 34.56 -22.14 -5.49
N LYS A 13 33.25 -22.08 -5.22
CA LYS A 13 32.35 -23.24 -5.29
C LYS A 13 31.84 -23.53 -6.73
N GLY A 14 32.28 -22.77 -7.74
CA GLY A 14 31.91 -22.95 -9.14
C GLY A 14 30.60 -22.33 -9.57
N TYR A 15 29.99 -21.47 -8.74
CA TYR A 15 28.77 -20.74 -9.12
C TYR A 15 29.08 -19.58 -10.07
N LYS A 16 28.14 -19.33 -11.01
CA LYS A 16 28.12 -18.11 -11.80
C LYS A 16 27.56 -16.99 -10.94
N VAL A 17 28.37 -16.02 -10.56
CA VAL A 17 27.97 -14.92 -9.69
C VAL A 17 27.66 -13.68 -10.52
N PHE A 18 26.51 -13.07 -10.28
CA PHE A 18 26.01 -11.85 -10.92
C PHE A 18 26.06 -10.74 -9.87
N VAL A 19 26.91 -9.74 -10.07
CA VAL A 19 27.04 -8.61 -9.14
C VAL A 19 26.06 -7.51 -9.55
N GLN A 20 25.09 -7.23 -8.70
CA GLN A 20 24.01 -6.27 -8.93
C GLN A 20 24.06 -5.16 -7.83
N PRO A 21 24.82 -4.07 -8.05
CA PRO A 21 24.89 -2.97 -7.10
C PRO A 21 23.56 -2.20 -7.07
N VAL A 22 23.08 -1.91 -5.86
CA VAL A 22 21.84 -1.15 -5.66
C VAL A 22 22.08 0.33 -5.87
N GLY A 23 21.18 1.03 -6.55
CA GLY A 23 21.20 2.50 -6.68
C GLY A 23 22.29 3.04 -7.59
N THR A 24 22.67 2.33 -8.65
CA THR A 24 23.77 2.76 -9.56
C THR A 24 23.56 4.14 -10.19
N THR A 25 22.32 4.62 -10.29
CA THR A 25 22.00 5.95 -10.81
C THR A 25 22.48 7.10 -9.91
N SER A 26 22.68 6.84 -8.62
CA SER A 26 23.15 7.84 -7.64
C SER A 26 24.65 7.89 -7.48
N TYR A 27 25.39 6.94 -8.05
CA TYR A 27 26.84 6.90 -7.96
C TYR A 27 27.47 7.94 -8.88
N SER A 28 28.48 8.63 -8.36
CA SER A 28 29.39 9.43 -9.19
C SER A 28 30.23 8.54 -10.11
N ASP A 29 30.81 9.13 -11.14
CA ASP A 29 31.69 8.39 -12.07
C ASP A 29 32.87 7.75 -11.35
N PHE A 30 33.41 8.45 -10.34
CA PHE A 30 34.52 7.96 -9.51
C PHE A 30 34.12 6.73 -8.71
N GLU A 31 32.98 6.77 -8.00
CA GLU A 31 32.48 5.64 -7.20
C GLU A 31 32.18 4.41 -8.06
N ILE A 32 31.68 4.59 -9.29
CA ILE A 32 31.48 3.48 -10.23
C ILE A 32 32.83 2.87 -10.64
N VAL A 33 33.85 3.68 -10.92
CA VAL A 33 35.18 3.18 -11.29
C VAL A 33 35.82 2.42 -10.13
N GLU A 34 35.78 2.94 -8.90
CA GLU A 34 36.27 2.23 -7.72
C GLU A 34 35.54 0.89 -7.51
N LEU A 35 34.22 0.86 -7.72
CA LEU A 35 33.45 -0.36 -7.63
C LEU A 35 33.88 -1.37 -8.69
N ILE A 36 34.11 -0.93 -9.93
CA ILE A 36 34.56 -1.77 -11.05
C ILE A 36 35.95 -2.35 -10.76
N GLU A 37 36.87 -1.60 -10.17
CA GLU A 37 38.19 -2.11 -9.78
C GLU A 37 38.08 -3.30 -8.80
N LYS A 38 37.21 -3.20 -7.79
CA LYS A 38 36.92 -4.30 -6.87
C LYS A 38 36.26 -5.49 -7.58
N VAL A 39 35.33 -5.24 -8.49
CA VAL A 39 34.65 -6.27 -9.30
C VAL A 39 35.66 -6.99 -10.21
N ASN A 40 36.58 -6.27 -10.82
CA ASN A 40 37.65 -6.84 -11.66
C ASN A 40 38.55 -7.82 -10.88
N GLN A 41 38.87 -7.50 -9.61
CA GLN A 41 39.63 -8.40 -8.72
C GLN A 41 38.84 -9.68 -8.36
N LEU A 42 37.50 -9.60 -8.27
CA LEU A 42 36.63 -10.71 -7.98
C LEU A 42 36.37 -11.60 -9.20
N ASN A 43 36.42 -11.02 -10.39
CA ASN A 43 36.15 -11.66 -11.67
C ASN A 43 34.83 -12.47 -11.72
N PRO A 44 33.66 -11.84 -11.40
CA PRO A 44 32.38 -12.52 -11.42
C PRO A 44 31.93 -12.86 -12.85
N PHE A 45 30.85 -13.61 -12.97
CA PHE A 45 30.27 -13.96 -14.28
C PHE A 45 29.70 -12.75 -15.02
N ALA A 46 29.06 -11.81 -14.28
CA ALA A 46 28.52 -10.58 -14.84
C ALA A 46 28.48 -9.45 -13.80
N PHE A 47 28.54 -8.22 -14.28
CA PHE A 47 28.29 -6.99 -13.54
C PHE A 47 27.10 -6.25 -14.15
N TYR A 48 26.22 -5.70 -13.30
CA TYR A 48 24.93 -5.16 -13.73
C TYR A 48 24.83 -3.64 -13.61
N LEU A 49 24.21 -3.03 -14.61
CA LEU A 49 23.61 -1.70 -14.52
C LEU A 49 22.21 -1.88 -13.91
N VAL A 50 22.00 -1.34 -12.72
CA VAL A 50 20.75 -1.58 -11.96
C VAL A 50 19.96 -0.29 -11.80
N ASP A 51 18.78 -0.24 -12.39
CA ASP A 51 17.80 0.83 -12.15
C ASP A 51 16.87 0.45 -11.01
N THR A 52 17.36 0.63 -9.78
CA THR A 52 16.66 0.22 -8.55
C THR A 52 15.31 0.92 -8.37
N LEU A 53 15.23 2.20 -8.74
CA LEU A 53 14.01 3.00 -8.58
C LEU A 53 13.18 3.11 -9.87
N GLY A 54 13.65 2.54 -10.98
CA GLY A 54 12.95 2.63 -12.27
C GLY A 54 12.88 4.06 -12.82
N ILE A 55 13.92 4.87 -12.59
CA ILE A 55 14.01 6.29 -12.97
C ILE A 55 15.16 6.60 -13.94
N MET A 56 15.90 5.59 -14.38
CA MET A 56 17.05 5.73 -15.25
C MET A 56 16.62 6.22 -16.63
N TYR A 57 17.02 7.42 -17.00
CA TYR A 57 16.86 7.91 -18.37
C TYR A 57 17.94 7.33 -19.28
N GLN A 58 17.72 7.41 -20.59
CA GLN A 58 18.69 6.93 -21.60
C GLN A 58 20.09 7.53 -21.40
N LYS A 59 20.19 8.82 -21.06
CA LYS A 59 21.47 9.48 -20.78
C LYS A 59 22.25 8.82 -19.64
N ASP A 60 21.54 8.39 -18.58
CA ASP A 60 22.13 7.76 -17.41
C ASP A 60 22.58 6.34 -17.75
N LEU A 61 21.78 5.60 -18.52
CA LEU A 61 22.15 4.29 -19.04
C LEU A 61 23.42 4.37 -19.88
N LEU A 62 23.49 5.29 -20.83
CA LEU A 62 24.66 5.46 -21.71
C LEU A 62 25.91 5.85 -20.92
N ARG A 63 25.78 6.80 -19.98
CA ARG A 63 26.88 7.19 -19.09
C ARG A 63 27.43 5.96 -18.35
N LEU A 64 26.59 5.23 -17.65
CA LEU A 64 26.99 4.06 -16.88
C LEU A 64 27.56 2.96 -17.78
N PHE A 65 26.91 2.70 -18.91
CA PHE A 65 27.39 1.69 -19.86
C PHE A 65 28.81 1.99 -20.34
N TYR A 66 29.11 3.21 -20.77
CA TYR A 66 30.43 3.53 -21.28
C TYR A 66 31.50 3.55 -20.20
N ILE A 67 31.17 3.94 -18.97
CA ILE A 67 32.12 3.82 -17.84
C ILE A 67 32.42 2.33 -17.61
N VAL A 68 31.41 1.48 -17.54
CA VAL A 68 31.56 0.04 -17.29
C VAL A 68 32.31 -0.63 -18.47
N GLU A 69 31.90 -0.37 -19.72
CA GLU A 69 32.52 -0.96 -20.92
C GLU A 69 34.04 -0.70 -20.99
N ASN A 70 34.46 0.52 -20.61
CA ASN A 70 35.87 0.92 -20.71
C ASN A 70 36.75 0.47 -19.53
N ASN A 71 36.17 0.21 -18.37
CA ASN A 71 36.92 -0.09 -17.12
C ASN A 71 36.76 -1.54 -16.65
N LEU A 72 35.71 -2.24 -17.04
CA LEU A 72 35.44 -3.62 -16.64
C LEU A 72 36.30 -4.61 -17.46
N ASN A 73 36.87 -5.62 -16.80
CA ASN A 73 37.61 -6.70 -17.48
C ASN A 73 36.77 -7.35 -18.58
N LYS A 74 37.38 -7.58 -19.75
CA LYS A 74 36.68 -8.04 -20.98
C LYS A 74 35.96 -9.40 -20.82
N GLY A 75 36.40 -10.24 -19.91
CA GLY A 75 35.76 -11.54 -19.64
C GLY A 75 34.43 -11.45 -18.82
N ILE A 76 34.17 -10.32 -18.20
CA ILE A 76 32.98 -10.11 -17.38
C ILE A 76 31.86 -9.57 -18.28
N ARG A 77 30.68 -10.17 -18.23
CA ARG A 77 29.49 -9.75 -18.98
C ARG A 77 28.87 -8.50 -18.38
N ILE A 78 28.15 -7.72 -19.18
CA ILE A 78 27.34 -6.61 -18.70
C ILE A 78 25.88 -7.06 -18.63
N GLY A 79 25.27 -6.90 -17.45
CA GLY A 79 23.86 -7.13 -17.23
C GLY A 79 23.07 -5.83 -17.09
N PHE A 80 21.77 -5.90 -17.29
CA PHE A 80 20.83 -4.82 -17.04
C PHE A 80 19.62 -5.33 -16.28
N HIS A 81 19.37 -4.71 -15.11
CA HIS A 81 18.19 -4.96 -14.29
C HIS A 81 17.46 -3.64 -14.05
N SER A 82 16.18 -3.57 -14.39
CA SER A 82 15.44 -2.33 -14.35
C SER A 82 14.03 -2.53 -13.81
N HIS A 83 13.68 -1.74 -12.79
CA HIS A 83 12.29 -1.49 -12.42
C HIS A 83 11.63 -0.52 -13.41
N ASN A 84 10.29 -0.42 -13.38
CA ASN A 84 9.53 0.22 -14.46
C ASN A 84 8.67 1.41 -13.99
N ASN A 85 9.09 2.12 -12.94
CA ASN A 85 8.28 3.19 -12.32
C ASN A 85 8.04 4.39 -13.26
N LEU A 86 9.01 4.75 -14.12
CA LEU A 86 8.83 5.74 -15.18
C LEU A 86 8.50 5.13 -16.55
N GLN A 87 8.22 3.83 -16.63
CA GLN A 87 7.91 3.10 -17.86
C GLN A 87 9.07 3.11 -18.90
N LEU A 88 10.32 3.23 -18.42
CA LEU A 88 11.52 3.34 -19.28
C LEU A 88 12.29 2.02 -19.44
N SER A 89 11.93 0.97 -18.67
CA SER A 89 12.69 -0.30 -18.66
C SER A 89 12.81 -0.92 -20.06
N PHE A 90 11.72 -0.91 -20.84
CA PHE A 90 11.71 -1.49 -22.20
C PHE A 90 12.52 -0.65 -23.18
N SER A 91 12.41 0.67 -23.18
CA SER A 91 13.19 1.55 -24.05
C SER A 91 14.68 1.49 -23.72
N ASN A 92 15.05 1.45 -22.45
CA ASN A 92 16.44 1.34 -22.00
C ASN A 92 17.05 -0.02 -22.39
N ALA A 93 16.30 -1.12 -22.25
CA ALA A 93 16.75 -2.43 -22.69
C ALA A 93 16.97 -2.49 -24.22
N GLN A 94 16.08 -1.88 -25.00
CA GLN A 94 16.26 -1.76 -26.46
C GLN A 94 17.52 -0.96 -26.79
N GLU A 95 17.74 0.16 -26.11
CA GLU A 95 18.91 1.01 -26.35
C GLU A 95 20.21 0.25 -26.04
N LEU A 96 20.27 -0.43 -24.91
CA LEU A 96 21.43 -1.23 -24.54
C LEU A 96 21.73 -2.31 -25.58
N LEU A 97 20.72 -2.98 -26.12
CA LEU A 97 20.88 -4.02 -27.15
C LEU A 97 21.31 -3.49 -28.52
N LYS A 98 21.18 -2.19 -28.79
CA LYS A 98 21.66 -1.52 -30.02
C LYS A 98 23.13 -1.09 -29.93
N LEU A 99 23.69 -1.02 -28.71
CA LEU A 99 25.05 -0.53 -28.53
C LEU A 99 26.05 -1.49 -29.16
N ASN A 100 27.04 -0.91 -29.83
CA ASN A 100 28.10 -1.68 -30.46
C ASN A 100 29.13 -2.13 -29.40
N THR A 101 28.94 -3.32 -28.87
CA THR A 101 29.85 -3.95 -27.92
C THR A 101 30.19 -5.37 -28.33
N LYS A 102 31.40 -5.84 -27.98
CA LYS A 102 31.81 -7.23 -28.15
C LYS A 102 31.47 -8.11 -26.95
N ARG A 103 30.88 -7.52 -25.89
CA ARG A 103 30.48 -8.26 -24.67
C ARG A 103 29.13 -8.92 -24.87
N ASP A 104 28.96 -10.05 -24.20
CA ASP A 104 27.64 -10.62 -24.02
C ASP A 104 26.82 -9.70 -23.10
N ILE A 105 25.64 -9.31 -23.55
CA ILE A 105 24.67 -8.53 -22.77
C ILE A 105 23.64 -9.47 -22.16
N ILE A 106 23.35 -9.29 -20.88
CA ILE A 106 22.32 -10.00 -20.13
C ILE A 106 21.21 -9.01 -19.78
N ILE A 107 19.97 -9.36 -20.11
CA ILE A 107 18.80 -8.54 -19.78
C ILE A 107 17.92 -9.32 -18.80
N ASP A 108 17.74 -8.78 -17.58
CA ASP A 108 16.78 -9.31 -16.63
C ASP A 108 15.38 -8.85 -16.99
N SER A 109 14.43 -9.76 -16.87
CA SER A 109 13.01 -9.48 -17.12
C SER A 109 12.13 -10.45 -16.34
N SER A 110 10.88 -10.09 -16.15
CA SER A 110 9.86 -10.98 -15.56
C SER A 110 8.65 -11.09 -16.47
N VAL A 111 8.02 -12.26 -16.50
CA VAL A 111 6.80 -12.46 -17.29
C VAL A 111 5.71 -11.52 -16.77
N PHE A 112 5.02 -10.84 -17.69
CA PHE A 112 4.00 -9.83 -17.40
C PHE A 112 4.56 -8.64 -16.57
N GLY A 113 5.87 -8.44 -16.58
CA GLY A 113 6.51 -7.38 -15.79
C GLY A 113 6.33 -7.54 -14.28
N MET A 114 6.01 -8.72 -13.78
CA MET A 114 5.73 -8.96 -12.36
C MET A 114 6.88 -8.47 -11.48
N GLY A 115 6.57 -7.66 -10.48
CA GLY A 115 7.55 -7.11 -9.55
C GLY A 115 6.96 -6.07 -8.60
N ARG A 116 7.78 -5.56 -7.71
CA ARG A 116 7.37 -4.49 -6.77
C ARG A 116 7.06 -3.18 -7.49
N GLY A 117 6.12 -2.41 -6.96
CA GLY A 117 5.78 -1.11 -7.50
C GLY A 117 5.19 -1.20 -8.90
N ALA A 118 5.78 -0.47 -9.84
CA ALA A 118 5.40 -0.54 -11.25
C ALA A 118 5.95 -1.78 -11.98
N GLY A 119 6.56 -2.73 -11.25
CA GLY A 119 7.08 -3.97 -11.79
C GLY A 119 8.46 -3.83 -12.42
N ASN A 120 8.81 -4.81 -13.24
CA ASN A 120 10.07 -4.95 -13.95
C ASN A 120 9.87 -4.83 -15.46
N LEU A 121 10.95 -4.99 -16.23
CA LEU A 121 10.88 -5.21 -17.67
C LEU A 121 10.06 -6.47 -17.99
N ALA A 122 9.06 -6.34 -18.85
CA ALA A 122 8.23 -7.48 -19.26
C ALA A 122 8.97 -8.39 -20.25
N THR A 123 9.04 -9.69 -19.94
CA THR A 123 9.76 -10.69 -20.74
C THR A 123 9.19 -10.84 -22.14
N GLU A 124 7.88 -10.85 -22.29
CA GLU A 124 7.20 -10.96 -23.58
C GLU A 124 7.52 -9.79 -24.49
N LEU A 125 7.68 -8.59 -23.96
CA LEU A 125 8.03 -7.41 -24.75
C LEU A 125 9.48 -7.49 -25.26
N ILE A 126 10.43 -7.75 -24.36
CA ILE A 126 11.85 -7.77 -24.76
C ILE A 126 12.20 -8.97 -25.65
N THR A 127 11.59 -10.14 -25.43
CA THR A 127 11.80 -11.31 -26.29
C THR A 127 11.21 -11.10 -27.68
N LYS A 128 10.05 -10.45 -27.80
CA LYS A 128 9.49 -10.06 -29.11
C LYS A 128 10.42 -9.09 -29.82
N TYR A 129 10.93 -8.06 -29.14
CA TYR A 129 11.88 -7.11 -29.71
C TYR A 129 13.14 -7.81 -30.23
N ILE A 130 13.74 -8.71 -29.45
CA ILE A 130 14.94 -9.47 -29.84
C ILE A 130 14.66 -10.32 -31.09
N ASN A 131 13.51 -10.99 -31.13
CA ASN A 131 13.13 -11.81 -32.27
C ASN A 131 13.00 -11.01 -33.57
N ASP A 132 12.44 -9.80 -33.49
CA ASP A 132 12.16 -8.97 -34.66
C ASP A 132 13.38 -8.19 -35.15
N ASN A 133 14.26 -7.74 -34.25
CA ASN A 133 15.29 -6.75 -34.56
C ASN A 133 16.72 -7.30 -34.47
N ILE A 134 16.93 -8.43 -33.79
CA ILE A 134 18.28 -8.99 -33.60
C ILE A 134 18.38 -10.37 -34.21
N LYS A 135 17.68 -11.34 -33.64
CA LYS A 135 17.66 -12.73 -34.11
C LYS A 135 16.46 -13.46 -33.53
N PHE A 136 15.70 -14.18 -34.35
CA PHE A 136 14.66 -15.07 -33.85
C PHE A 136 15.27 -16.15 -32.94
N LYS A 137 14.89 -16.14 -31.66
CA LYS A 137 15.46 -17.01 -30.62
C LYS A 137 14.43 -17.55 -29.65
N TYR A 138 13.36 -16.81 -29.37
CA TYR A 138 12.44 -17.10 -28.30
C TYR A 138 11.01 -17.40 -28.79
N LYS A 139 10.33 -18.33 -28.13
CA LYS A 139 8.88 -18.58 -28.32
C LYS A 139 8.10 -17.74 -27.32
N VAL A 140 7.31 -16.78 -27.80
CA VAL A 140 6.53 -15.86 -26.94
C VAL A 140 5.22 -16.51 -26.47
N THR A 141 4.58 -17.35 -27.27
CA THR A 141 3.28 -17.97 -26.94
C THR A 141 3.24 -18.68 -25.57
N PRO A 142 4.27 -19.47 -25.14
CA PRO A 142 4.25 -20.06 -23.81
C PRO A 142 4.23 -19.05 -22.65
N LEU A 143 4.81 -17.85 -22.87
CA LEU A 143 4.77 -16.78 -21.87
C LEU A 143 3.34 -16.26 -21.68
N LEU A 144 2.58 -16.12 -22.78
CA LEU A 144 1.19 -15.67 -22.73
C LEU A 144 0.30 -16.69 -22.00
N SER A 145 0.53 -17.99 -22.18
CA SER A 145 -0.19 -19.02 -21.42
C SER A 145 0.09 -18.92 -19.91
N ILE A 146 1.34 -18.63 -19.51
CA ILE A 146 1.69 -18.40 -18.09
C ILE A 146 0.95 -17.17 -17.54
N VAL A 147 0.83 -16.11 -18.33
CA VAL A 147 0.08 -14.91 -17.93
C VAL A 147 -1.37 -15.28 -17.66
N ASP A 148 -2.00 -15.99 -18.57
CA ASP A 148 -3.41 -16.33 -18.50
C ASP A 148 -3.72 -17.30 -17.35
N GLU A 149 -2.96 -18.38 -17.24
CA GLU A 149 -3.23 -19.46 -16.28
C GLU A 149 -2.80 -19.09 -14.84
N TYR A 150 -1.68 -18.37 -14.66
CA TYR A 150 -1.07 -18.20 -13.35
C TYR A 150 -0.98 -16.76 -12.88
N LEU A 151 -0.60 -15.82 -13.77
CA LEU A 151 -0.31 -14.46 -13.35
C LEU A 151 -1.55 -13.58 -13.22
N ASN A 152 -2.56 -13.74 -14.08
CA ASN A 152 -3.82 -12.99 -13.96
C ASN A 152 -4.52 -13.19 -12.61
N PRO A 153 -4.64 -14.42 -12.05
CA PRO A 153 -5.17 -14.62 -10.69
C PRO A 153 -4.33 -13.97 -9.59
N ILE A 154 -3.01 -13.88 -9.75
CA ILE A 154 -2.13 -13.20 -8.79
C ILE A 154 -2.29 -11.69 -8.92
N TYR A 155 -2.26 -11.18 -10.16
CA TYR A 155 -2.39 -9.75 -10.47
C TYR A 155 -3.72 -9.17 -9.95
N SER A 156 -4.81 -9.90 -10.06
CA SER A 156 -6.12 -9.46 -9.54
C SER A 156 -6.15 -9.25 -8.02
N ARG A 157 -5.26 -9.93 -7.27
CA ARG A 157 -5.14 -9.79 -5.80
C ARG A 157 -4.08 -8.78 -5.39
N THR A 158 -2.95 -8.81 -6.09
CA THR A 158 -1.79 -7.97 -5.79
C THR A 158 -1.30 -7.34 -7.08
N PRO A 159 -1.98 -6.30 -7.56
CA PRO A 159 -1.63 -5.67 -8.83
C PRO A 159 -0.27 -4.96 -8.75
N TRP A 160 0.50 -5.09 -9.82
CA TRP A 160 1.69 -4.30 -10.08
C TRP A 160 1.49 -3.49 -11.36
N GLY A 161 2.36 -2.54 -11.62
CA GLY A 161 2.29 -1.70 -12.79
C GLY A 161 2.30 -0.21 -12.45
N TYR A 162 2.22 0.62 -13.47
CA TYR A 162 2.25 2.07 -13.30
C TYR A 162 1.10 2.57 -12.44
N SER A 163 1.46 3.42 -11.47
CA SER A 163 0.48 4.22 -10.72
C SER A 163 1.09 5.55 -10.29
N ALA A 164 0.25 6.57 -10.11
CA ALA A 164 0.72 7.87 -9.66
C ALA A 164 1.49 7.83 -8.31
N PRO A 165 1.10 7.03 -7.30
CA PRO A 165 1.90 6.91 -6.08
C PRO A 165 3.29 6.30 -6.29
N TYR A 166 3.45 5.30 -7.13
CA TYR A 166 4.77 4.74 -7.45
C TYR A 166 5.63 5.71 -8.23
N TYR A 167 5.03 6.44 -9.18
CA TYR A 167 5.71 7.54 -9.87
C TYR A 167 6.23 8.58 -8.86
N LEU A 168 5.40 9.03 -7.91
CA LEU A 168 5.78 10.00 -6.90
C LEU A 168 6.90 9.49 -5.98
N ALA A 169 6.83 8.24 -5.53
CA ALA A 169 7.90 7.64 -4.75
C ALA A 169 9.21 7.61 -5.53
N ALA A 170 9.17 7.19 -6.80
CA ALA A 170 10.33 7.07 -7.66
C ALA A 170 11.03 8.43 -7.88
N ILE A 171 10.30 9.47 -8.30
CA ILE A 171 10.86 10.81 -8.53
C ILE A 171 11.35 11.49 -7.24
N GLY A 172 10.75 11.13 -6.09
CA GLY A 172 11.19 11.58 -4.76
C GLY A 172 12.38 10.77 -4.20
N GLY A 173 12.92 9.82 -4.93
CA GLY A 173 14.01 8.94 -4.47
C GLY A 173 13.60 7.97 -3.35
N CYS A 174 12.31 7.76 -3.16
CA CYS A 174 11.76 6.94 -2.07
C CYS A 174 11.58 5.48 -2.48
N HIS A 175 11.85 4.57 -1.56
CA HIS A 175 11.56 3.14 -1.74
C HIS A 175 10.07 2.91 -2.06
N PRO A 176 9.70 2.08 -3.06
CA PRO A 176 8.30 1.89 -3.49
C PRO A 176 7.33 1.46 -2.39
N ASN A 177 7.83 0.77 -1.35
CA ASN A 177 6.99 0.34 -0.23
C ASN A 177 6.36 1.50 0.55
N TYR A 178 6.96 2.70 0.55
CA TYR A 178 6.34 3.90 1.12
C TYR A 178 5.02 4.23 0.41
N ALA A 179 5.02 4.21 -0.94
CA ALA A 179 3.80 4.40 -1.72
C ALA A 179 2.80 3.27 -1.48
N THR A 180 3.27 2.01 -1.44
CA THR A 180 2.42 0.84 -1.14
C THR A 180 1.73 1.00 0.21
N TYR A 181 2.46 1.38 1.26
CA TYR A 181 1.91 1.62 2.59
C TYR A 181 0.80 2.67 2.57
N LEU A 182 1.07 3.82 1.95
CA LEU A 182 0.11 4.94 1.88
C LEU A 182 -1.13 4.60 1.03
N MET A 183 -0.95 3.88 -0.08
CA MET A 183 -2.06 3.36 -0.90
C MET A 183 -2.95 2.41 -0.11
N ASN A 184 -2.34 1.58 0.71
CA ASN A 184 -3.03 0.59 1.53
C ASN A 184 -3.91 1.21 2.62
N LYS A 185 -3.62 2.43 3.07
CA LYS A 185 -4.49 3.17 4.00
C LYS A 185 -5.87 3.48 3.39
N GLN A 186 -5.96 3.70 2.08
CA GLN A 186 -7.21 4.05 1.34
C GLN A 186 -7.97 5.28 1.86
N THR A 187 -7.39 6.01 2.80
CA THR A 187 -8.00 7.17 3.47
C THR A 187 -7.57 8.49 2.85
N ILE A 188 -6.48 8.49 2.10
CA ILE A 188 -5.84 9.69 1.51
C ILE A 188 -5.83 9.63 -0.01
N ASN A 189 -5.78 10.79 -0.64
CA ASN A 189 -5.67 10.94 -2.09
C ASN A 189 -4.19 11.03 -2.53
N VAL A 190 -3.96 11.08 -3.85
CA VAL A 190 -2.61 11.13 -4.44
C VAL A 190 -1.84 12.40 -4.01
N GLU A 191 -2.51 13.54 -3.87
CA GLU A 191 -1.89 14.79 -3.40
C GLU A 191 -1.35 14.65 -1.96
N ALA A 192 -2.14 14.03 -1.08
CA ALA A 192 -1.72 13.74 0.29
C ALA A 192 -0.53 12.76 0.31
N ILE A 193 -0.55 11.73 -0.53
CA ILE A 193 0.58 10.80 -0.69
C ILE A 193 1.84 11.57 -1.10
N SER A 194 1.74 12.48 -2.07
CA SER A 194 2.87 13.33 -2.50
C SER A 194 3.43 14.15 -1.34
N LYS A 195 2.57 14.80 -0.56
CA LYS A 195 2.99 15.60 0.59
C LYS A 195 3.73 14.77 1.63
N ILE A 196 3.20 13.59 1.97
CA ILE A 196 3.82 12.68 2.95
C ILE A 196 5.18 12.17 2.45
N LEU A 197 5.27 11.72 1.18
CA LEU A 197 6.51 11.25 0.59
C LEU A 197 7.61 12.31 0.59
N ASN A 198 7.27 13.58 0.35
CA ASN A 198 8.22 14.69 0.37
C ASN A 198 8.78 14.99 1.78
N HIS A 199 8.08 14.59 2.84
CA HIS A 199 8.55 14.75 4.23
C HIS A 199 9.40 13.58 4.73
N ILE A 200 9.58 12.51 3.94
CA ILE A 200 10.49 11.41 4.30
C ILE A 200 11.92 11.94 4.32
N PRO A 201 12.66 11.79 5.45
CA PRO A 201 14.06 12.20 5.57
C PRO A 201 14.94 11.54 4.50
N GLU A 202 15.92 12.26 3.98
CA GLU A 202 16.78 11.79 2.88
C GLU A 202 17.49 10.48 3.20
N ASP A 203 18.00 10.35 4.41
CA ASP A 203 18.69 9.16 4.91
C ASP A 203 17.78 7.92 5.02
N LYS A 204 16.45 8.11 5.03
CA LYS A 204 15.44 7.04 5.11
C LYS A 204 14.78 6.73 3.77
N ARG A 205 15.04 7.49 2.72
CA ARG A 205 14.34 7.31 1.43
C ARG A 205 14.68 5.98 0.75
N SER A 206 15.94 5.58 0.77
CA SER A 206 16.42 4.38 0.07
C SER A 206 16.01 3.06 0.73
N LEU A 207 15.85 3.05 2.04
CA LEU A 207 15.42 1.89 2.82
C LEU A 207 14.06 2.15 3.45
N TYR A 208 13.16 1.18 3.32
CA TYR A 208 11.80 1.30 3.85
C TYR A 208 11.78 1.25 5.38
N ASP A 209 11.26 2.30 6.00
CA ASP A 209 11.00 2.41 7.44
C ASP A 209 9.48 2.61 7.65
N GLU A 210 8.78 1.53 8.02
CA GLU A 210 7.33 1.52 8.21
C GLU A 210 6.91 2.51 9.30
N LYS A 211 7.66 2.56 10.42
CA LYS A 211 7.34 3.45 11.54
C LYS A 211 7.49 4.92 11.15
N CYS A 212 8.46 5.24 10.32
CA CYS A 212 8.65 6.59 9.81
C CYS A 212 7.42 7.04 8.98
N VAL A 213 6.99 6.23 8.01
CA VAL A 213 5.85 6.62 7.17
C VAL A 213 4.54 6.62 7.93
N GLU A 214 4.37 5.75 8.91
CA GLU A 214 3.19 5.75 9.78
C GLU A 214 3.10 7.04 10.59
N ASN A 215 4.18 7.46 11.21
CA ASN A 215 4.22 8.73 11.96
C ASN A 215 3.90 9.93 11.06
N LEU A 216 4.51 10.01 9.88
CA LEU A 216 4.25 11.08 8.92
C LEU A 216 2.80 11.07 8.41
N TYR A 217 2.22 9.88 8.21
CA TYR A 217 0.82 9.74 7.86
C TYR A 217 -0.11 10.25 8.97
N LEU A 218 0.14 9.86 10.22
CA LEU A 218 -0.66 10.32 11.37
C LEU A 218 -0.51 11.82 11.61
N GLU A 219 0.70 12.35 11.46
CA GLU A 219 0.97 13.79 11.53
C GLU A 219 0.24 14.56 10.42
N TYR A 220 0.27 14.08 9.18
CA TYR A 220 -0.48 14.67 8.08
C TYR A 220 -1.98 14.72 8.32
N GLN A 221 -2.52 13.70 9.01
CA GLN A 221 -3.94 13.60 9.37
C GLN A 221 -4.29 14.46 10.60
N ASN A 222 -3.28 14.94 11.35
CA ASN A 222 -3.49 15.68 12.58
C ASN A 222 -3.87 17.14 12.29
N ASN A 223 -5.18 17.42 12.32
CA ASN A 223 -5.74 18.75 12.29
C ASN A 223 -6.54 18.96 13.59
N GLN A 224 -6.05 19.79 14.47
CA GLN A 224 -6.69 20.05 15.76
C GLN A 224 -7.79 21.08 15.62
N VAL A 225 -8.96 20.80 16.21
CA VAL A 225 -10.11 21.69 16.31
C VAL A 225 -10.59 21.68 17.77
N ASP A 226 -11.25 22.75 18.20
CA ASP A 226 -11.98 22.71 19.47
C ASP A 226 -13.25 21.89 19.29
N ASP A 227 -13.26 20.67 19.84
CA ASP A 227 -14.37 19.72 19.76
C ASP A 227 -15.27 19.73 21.02
N SER A 228 -15.05 20.66 21.95
CA SER A 228 -15.74 20.74 23.26
C SER A 228 -17.25 20.82 23.10
N GLU A 229 -17.74 21.71 22.23
CA GLU A 229 -19.18 21.86 21.95
C GLU A 229 -19.77 20.60 21.29
N ALA A 230 -19.06 20.03 20.32
CA ALA A 230 -19.46 18.80 19.64
C ALA A 230 -19.55 17.62 20.61
N LEU A 231 -18.58 17.45 21.51
CA LEU A 231 -18.60 16.40 22.54
C LEU A 231 -19.74 16.60 23.54
N GLN A 232 -19.99 17.84 23.99
CA GLN A 232 -21.10 18.13 24.90
C GLN A 232 -22.45 17.82 24.24
N LYS A 233 -22.64 18.22 22.99
CA LYS A 233 -23.84 17.94 22.20
C LYS A 233 -24.05 16.46 22.00
N LEU A 234 -23.00 15.73 21.58
CA LEU A 234 -23.03 14.28 21.43
C LEU A 234 -23.37 13.58 22.77
N GLY A 235 -22.75 13.99 23.87
CA GLY A 235 -23.03 13.46 25.20
C GLY A 235 -24.50 13.62 25.61
N SER A 236 -25.11 14.78 25.33
CA SER A 236 -26.53 15.03 25.59
C SER A 236 -27.47 14.21 24.69
N MET A 237 -27.11 13.99 23.44
CA MET A 237 -27.92 13.27 22.44
C MET A 237 -27.86 11.75 22.63
N LEU A 238 -26.70 11.22 23.03
CA LEU A 238 -26.42 9.76 23.09
C LEU A 238 -26.45 9.20 24.51
N GLY A 239 -26.31 10.04 25.55
CA GLY A 239 -25.82 9.71 26.89
C GLY A 239 -26.54 8.61 27.68
N SER A 240 -27.82 8.32 27.45
CA SER A 240 -28.59 7.29 28.20
C SER A 240 -29.17 6.18 27.32
N ARG A 241 -28.80 6.17 26.03
CA ARG A 241 -29.38 5.26 25.04
C ARG A 241 -28.46 4.07 24.77
N ASN A 242 -29.06 2.94 24.41
CA ASN A 242 -28.33 1.82 23.82
C ASN A 242 -27.74 2.25 22.48
N ILE A 243 -26.49 1.91 22.23
CA ILE A 243 -25.82 2.26 20.97
C ILE A 243 -25.56 0.99 20.16
N LEU A 244 -25.96 1.01 18.89
CA LEU A 244 -25.62 0.00 17.90
C LEU A 244 -24.70 0.63 16.85
N ILE A 245 -23.47 0.17 16.75
CA ILE A 245 -22.52 0.57 15.74
C ILE A 245 -22.59 -0.44 14.58
N MET A 246 -22.76 0.06 13.36
CA MET A 246 -22.77 -0.77 12.17
C MET A 246 -21.53 -0.53 11.31
N GLY A 247 -20.73 -1.57 11.10
CA GLY A 247 -19.69 -1.64 10.07
C GLY A 247 -20.26 -2.20 8.77
N PRO A 248 -19.54 -2.04 7.62
CA PRO A 248 -20.04 -2.45 6.30
C PRO A 248 -19.84 -3.94 5.97
N GLY A 249 -19.66 -4.81 6.96
CA GLY A 249 -19.39 -6.23 6.75
C GLY A 249 -20.56 -7.00 6.13
N HIS A 250 -20.27 -8.11 5.49
CA HIS A 250 -21.25 -8.96 4.79
C HIS A 250 -22.30 -9.55 5.74
N THR A 251 -21.99 -9.67 7.04
CA THR A 251 -22.96 -10.14 8.06
C THR A 251 -24.16 -9.22 8.24
N LEU A 252 -24.12 -7.98 7.73
CA LEU A 252 -25.31 -7.13 7.66
C LEU A 252 -26.42 -7.75 6.79
N ILE A 253 -26.07 -8.51 5.75
CA ILE A 253 -27.04 -9.24 4.91
C ILE A 253 -27.34 -10.60 5.51
N SER A 254 -26.30 -11.40 5.80
CA SER A 254 -26.45 -12.81 6.18
C SER A 254 -27.06 -13.01 7.58
N HIS A 255 -27.02 -12.00 8.45
CA HIS A 255 -27.58 -12.02 9.82
C HIS A 255 -28.67 -10.96 10.03
N ARG A 256 -29.37 -10.59 8.96
CA ARG A 256 -30.37 -9.52 8.95
C ARG A 256 -31.44 -9.69 10.03
N ASP A 257 -31.99 -10.89 10.16
CA ASP A 257 -33.08 -11.15 11.12
C ASP A 257 -32.63 -10.93 12.56
N LYS A 258 -31.38 -11.32 12.89
CA LYS A 258 -30.80 -11.12 14.22
C LYS A 258 -30.63 -9.63 14.53
N ILE A 259 -30.17 -8.85 13.55
CA ILE A 259 -30.00 -7.40 13.69
C ILE A 259 -31.36 -6.70 13.85
N ILE A 260 -32.33 -7.02 13.02
CA ILE A 260 -33.69 -6.45 13.09
C ILE A 260 -34.33 -6.76 14.47
N LYS A 261 -34.20 -8.00 14.93
CA LYS A 261 -34.69 -8.40 16.26
C LYS A 261 -34.02 -7.57 17.35
N TYR A 262 -32.71 -7.44 17.31
CA TYR A 262 -31.94 -6.64 18.29
C TYR A 262 -32.42 -5.18 18.31
N ILE A 263 -32.57 -4.54 17.12
CA ILE A 263 -33.05 -3.16 17.02
C ILE A 263 -34.45 -3.02 17.65
N LYS A 264 -35.34 -3.97 17.34
CA LYS A 264 -36.72 -3.96 17.85
C LYS A 264 -36.79 -4.13 19.37
N ASP A 265 -35.97 -5.04 19.90
CA ASP A 265 -35.99 -5.38 21.32
C ASP A 265 -35.33 -4.30 22.22
N ASN A 266 -34.29 -3.60 21.69
CA ASN A 266 -33.45 -2.68 22.43
C ASN A 266 -33.64 -1.20 22.09
N ASN A 267 -34.30 -0.88 20.97
CA ASN A 267 -34.48 0.49 20.45
C ASN A 267 -33.20 1.35 20.53
N PRO A 268 -32.06 0.87 19.97
CA PRO A 268 -30.78 1.56 20.05
C PRO A 268 -30.74 2.79 19.15
N ILE A 269 -29.85 3.73 19.45
CA ILE A 269 -29.34 4.68 18.46
C ILE A 269 -28.39 3.92 17.52
N VAL A 270 -28.62 4.03 16.23
CA VAL A 270 -27.84 3.36 15.20
C VAL A 270 -26.84 4.33 14.60
N ILE A 271 -25.55 3.98 14.66
CA ILE A 271 -24.45 4.76 14.09
C ILE A 271 -23.73 3.91 13.05
N THR A 272 -23.74 4.32 11.79
CA THR A 272 -22.93 3.67 10.73
C THR A 272 -21.52 4.25 10.68
N VAL A 273 -20.54 3.48 10.21
CA VAL A 273 -19.12 3.85 10.18
C VAL A 273 -18.59 3.89 8.75
N ASN A 274 -18.33 5.09 8.25
CA ASN A 274 -17.79 5.34 6.90
C ASN A 274 -18.70 4.89 5.74
N PHE A 275 -19.99 4.66 5.96
CA PHE A 275 -20.96 4.33 4.90
C PHE A 275 -22.39 4.74 5.28
N LEU A 276 -23.24 4.87 4.27
CA LEU A 276 -24.68 5.00 4.44
C LEU A 276 -25.31 3.63 4.19
N SER A 277 -26.16 3.18 5.11
CA SER A 277 -26.87 1.92 4.94
C SER A 277 -28.17 2.14 4.14
N ASP A 278 -28.36 1.34 3.11
CA ASP A 278 -29.64 1.19 2.40
C ASP A 278 -30.52 0.06 2.97
N LEU A 279 -29.93 -0.75 3.88
CA LEU A 279 -30.60 -1.90 4.49
C LEU A 279 -31.26 -1.57 5.83
N TYR A 280 -30.71 -0.59 6.55
CA TYR A 280 -31.12 -0.25 7.91
C TYR A 280 -31.25 1.27 8.08
N HIS A 281 -32.24 1.69 8.86
CA HIS A 281 -32.29 3.06 9.36
C HIS A 281 -31.07 3.34 10.25
N HIS A 282 -30.49 4.52 10.14
CA HIS A 282 -29.40 5.00 10.98
C HIS A 282 -29.70 6.43 11.44
N ASP A 283 -29.37 6.73 12.69
CA ASP A 283 -29.58 8.04 13.31
C ASP A 283 -28.36 8.95 13.02
N TYR A 284 -27.16 8.34 12.98
CA TYR A 284 -25.89 9.04 12.76
C TYR A 284 -25.00 8.27 11.80
N VAL A 285 -24.08 9.04 11.19
CA VAL A 285 -22.97 8.48 10.40
C VAL A 285 -21.67 9.02 10.96
N PHE A 286 -20.77 8.16 11.41
CA PHE A 286 -19.41 8.52 11.78
C PHE A 286 -18.48 8.39 10.58
N VAL A 287 -17.74 9.47 10.25
CA VAL A 287 -16.87 9.52 9.09
C VAL A 287 -15.47 9.97 9.49
N SER A 288 -14.49 9.10 9.30
CA SER A 288 -13.06 9.38 9.51
C SER A 288 -12.24 9.30 8.21
N ASN A 289 -12.89 8.95 7.10
CA ASN A 289 -12.25 8.73 5.80
C ASN A 289 -12.68 9.80 4.80
N LYS A 290 -11.71 10.60 4.32
CA LYS A 290 -11.93 11.71 3.38
C LYS A 290 -12.57 11.26 2.05
N LYS A 291 -12.22 10.07 1.54
CA LYS A 291 -12.83 9.54 0.30
C LYS A 291 -14.28 9.17 0.52
N ARG A 292 -14.62 8.57 1.68
CA ARG A 292 -15.99 8.20 2.03
C ARG A 292 -16.85 9.43 2.28
N MET A 293 -16.27 10.47 2.90
CA MET A 293 -16.99 11.73 3.12
C MET A 293 -17.56 12.31 1.83
N LYS A 294 -16.80 12.28 0.73
CA LYS A 294 -17.28 12.76 -0.57
C LYS A 294 -18.52 12.00 -1.04
N MET A 295 -18.49 10.67 -0.99
CA MET A 295 -19.63 9.82 -1.39
C MET A 295 -20.85 10.06 -0.49
N ILE A 296 -20.63 10.19 0.82
CA ILE A 296 -21.67 10.43 1.81
C ILE A 296 -22.32 11.79 1.57
N THR A 297 -21.54 12.84 1.30
CA THR A 297 -22.04 14.21 1.06
C THR A 297 -22.91 14.29 -0.19
N GLU A 298 -22.58 13.54 -1.24
CA GLU A 298 -23.37 13.47 -2.48
C GLU A 298 -24.74 12.80 -2.28
N THR A 299 -24.90 11.96 -1.25
CA THR A 299 -26.08 11.14 -1.01
C THR A 299 -26.93 11.64 0.15
N ILE A 300 -26.36 12.35 1.13
CA ILE A 300 -27.11 12.90 2.26
C ILE A 300 -28.00 14.07 1.80
N SER A 301 -29.28 13.79 1.61
CA SER A 301 -30.33 14.80 1.62
C SER A 301 -30.79 14.99 3.07
N ASN A 302 -30.37 16.07 3.73
CA ASN A 302 -30.94 16.74 4.93
C ASN A 302 -31.42 15.94 6.17
N ASN A 303 -31.26 14.62 6.28
CA ASN A 303 -31.88 13.81 7.34
C ASN A 303 -30.92 12.91 8.13
N GLY A 304 -29.74 13.37 8.46
CA GLY A 304 -28.87 12.61 9.36
C GLY A 304 -27.74 13.47 9.91
N THR A 305 -27.50 13.41 11.22
CA THR A 305 -26.36 14.13 11.80
C THR A 305 -25.08 13.36 11.49
N VAL A 306 -24.15 14.00 10.76
CA VAL A 306 -22.84 13.45 10.47
C VAL A 306 -21.86 13.83 11.57
N ILE A 307 -21.20 12.83 12.13
CA ILE A 307 -20.06 13.00 13.06
C ILE A 307 -18.80 12.81 12.23
N VAL A 308 -17.96 13.82 12.14
CA VAL A 308 -16.78 13.80 11.25
C VAL A 308 -15.51 14.11 12.04
N THR A 309 -14.42 13.45 11.68
CA THR A 309 -13.12 13.70 12.32
C THR A 309 -12.38 14.88 11.66
N SER A 310 -11.57 15.60 12.43
CA SER A 310 -10.93 16.86 12.03
C SER A 310 -9.90 16.73 10.90
N ASN A 311 -9.46 15.54 10.53
CA ASN A 311 -8.63 15.29 9.34
C ASN A 311 -9.38 15.55 8.01
N ILE A 312 -10.70 15.79 8.07
CA ILE A 312 -11.54 16.10 6.91
C ILE A 312 -11.80 17.62 6.89
N ASN A 313 -11.12 18.33 5.98
CA ASN A 313 -11.08 19.80 6.00
C ASN A 313 -12.32 20.47 5.38
N SER A 314 -13.07 19.79 4.51
CA SER A 314 -14.25 20.35 3.85
C SER A 314 -15.49 19.66 4.39
N VAL A 315 -16.06 20.20 5.46
CA VAL A 315 -17.19 19.62 6.19
C VAL A 315 -18.45 20.44 5.91
N PRO A 316 -19.57 19.82 5.48
CA PRO A 316 -20.84 20.51 5.31
C PRO A 316 -21.33 21.13 6.62
N GLU A 317 -22.13 22.19 6.48
CA GLU A 317 -22.78 22.83 7.63
C GLU A 317 -23.71 21.84 8.37
N GLY A 318 -23.71 21.89 9.69
CA GLY A 318 -24.51 20.99 10.53
C GLY A 318 -23.83 19.68 10.96
N CYS A 319 -22.64 19.35 10.43
CA CYS A 319 -21.86 18.24 10.92
C CYS A 319 -21.23 18.52 12.30
N LEU A 320 -21.09 17.48 13.12
CA LEU A 320 -20.37 17.54 14.39
C LEU A 320 -18.91 17.13 14.16
N GLN A 321 -17.99 18.07 14.27
CA GLN A 321 -16.57 17.78 14.04
C GLN A 321 -15.87 17.47 15.37
N VAL A 322 -15.10 16.37 15.40
CA VAL A 322 -14.36 15.90 16.57
C VAL A 322 -12.87 15.70 16.23
N ASN A 323 -12.01 15.87 17.23
CA ASN A 323 -10.57 15.77 17.04
C ASN A 323 -10.14 14.35 16.65
N TYR A 324 -9.53 14.21 15.47
CA TYR A 324 -8.97 12.95 14.98
C TYR A 324 -7.88 12.40 15.92
N SER A 325 -6.91 13.24 16.31
CA SER A 325 -5.78 12.85 17.15
C SER A 325 -6.20 12.32 18.53
N GLY A 326 -7.31 12.79 19.06
CA GLY A 326 -7.87 12.31 20.33
C GLY A 326 -8.56 10.95 20.24
N LEU A 327 -8.73 10.40 19.04
CA LEU A 327 -9.46 9.14 18.81
C LEU A 327 -8.56 8.02 18.27
N ILE A 328 -7.31 8.32 17.84
CA ILE A 328 -6.35 7.32 17.39
C ILE A 328 -5.86 6.47 18.58
N GLY A 329 -5.53 5.22 18.30
CA GLY A 329 -4.92 4.29 19.25
C GLY A 329 -3.41 4.22 19.13
N GLU A 330 -2.84 3.17 19.65
CA GLU A 330 -1.42 2.86 19.54
C GLU A 330 -1.18 1.65 18.62
N GLY A 331 -0.07 1.67 17.89
CA GLY A 331 0.33 0.57 17.00
C GLY A 331 -0.35 0.62 15.63
N ARG A 332 -0.35 -0.52 14.96
CA ARG A 332 -0.95 -0.64 13.62
C ARG A 332 -2.47 -0.50 13.66
N GLU A 333 -3.05 -0.02 12.56
CA GLU A 333 -4.49 0.26 12.43
C GLU A 333 -5.02 1.20 13.54
N ALA A 334 -4.14 2.07 14.07
CA ALA A 334 -4.43 3.03 15.15
C ALA A 334 -5.65 3.92 14.83
N ASP A 335 -5.89 4.20 13.56
CA ASP A 335 -6.99 4.99 13.00
C ASP A 335 -8.15 4.14 12.47
N ASN A 336 -8.32 2.89 12.94
CA ASN A 336 -9.48 2.08 12.60
C ASN A 336 -10.77 2.80 13.02
N ALA A 337 -11.66 3.06 12.07
CA ALA A 337 -12.82 3.92 12.27
C ALA A 337 -13.80 3.37 13.32
N GLY A 338 -13.97 2.05 13.43
CA GLY A 338 -14.80 1.43 14.47
C GLY A 338 -14.23 1.66 15.86
N ALA A 339 -12.92 1.45 16.03
CA ALA A 339 -12.23 1.72 17.29
C ALA A 339 -12.21 3.21 17.65
N MET A 340 -12.06 4.10 16.66
CA MET A 340 -12.15 5.56 16.84
C MET A 340 -13.53 5.96 17.36
N LEU A 341 -14.61 5.43 16.78
CA LEU A 341 -15.96 5.72 17.26
C LEU A 341 -16.16 5.22 18.71
N LEU A 342 -15.67 4.03 19.04
CA LEU A 342 -15.73 3.52 20.42
C LEU A 342 -14.95 4.42 21.40
N ARG A 343 -13.79 4.95 21.02
CA ARG A 343 -13.04 5.92 21.82
C ARG A 343 -13.81 7.23 21.99
N LEU A 344 -14.47 7.70 20.94
CA LEU A 344 -15.35 8.87 21.01
C LEU A 344 -16.50 8.63 22.01
N LEU A 345 -17.20 7.51 21.89
CA LEU A 345 -18.30 7.14 22.80
C LEU A 345 -17.82 7.04 24.25
N SER A 346 -16.66 6.43 24.50
CA SER A 346 -16.03 6.39 25.81
C SER A 346 -15.73 7.78 26.38
N ARG A 347 -15.22 8.71 25.55
CA ARG A 347 -14.92 10.11 25.97
C ARG A 347 -16.17 10.87 26.40
N ILE A 348 -17.31 10.61 25.80
CA ILE A 348 -18.59 11.23 26.18
C ILE A 348 -19.36 10.45 27.27
N GLY A 349 -18.73 9.43 27.85
CA GLY A 349 -19.24 8.72 29.03
C GLY A 349 -20.10 7.49 28.72
N ILE A 350 -20.28 7.07 27.49
CA ILE A 350 -20.96 5.84 27.11
C ILE A 350 -20.17 4.64 27.62
N LYS A 351 -20.84 3.71 28.32
CA LYS A 351 -20.21 2.55 28.95
C LYS A 351 -20.35 1.25 28.18
N ARG A 352 -21.28 1.18 27.23
CA ARG A 352 -21.53 -0.03 26.43
C ARG A 352 -21.95 0.33 25.02
N ALA A 353 -21.45 -0.44 24.01
CA ALA A 353 -21.90 -0.38 22.64
C ALA A 353 -21.98 -1.79 22.06
N SER A 354 -22.99 -2.02 21.21
CA SER A 354 -23.14 -3.26 20.43
C SER A 354 -22.70 -3.02 18.99
N LEU A 355 -22.05 -4.02 18.38
CA LEU A 355 -21.46 -3.95 17.04
C LEU A 355 -22.09 -4.99 16.11
N ALA A 356 -22.43 -4.57 14.89
CA ALA A 356 -22.87 -5.46 13.80
C ALA A 356 -22.11 -5.13 12.52
N GLY A 357 -21.84 -6.12 11.67
CA GLY A 357 -21.10 -5.90 10.43
C GLY A 357 -19.59 -5.64 10.61
N PHE A 358 -19.02 -6.10 11.73
CA PHE A 358 -17.58 -6.08 11.98
C PHE A 358 -16.99 -7.48 11.84
N ASP A 359 -17.09 -8.02 10.62
CA ASP A 359 -16.79 -9.42 10.29
C ASP A 359 -15.31 -9.77 10.40
N GLY A 360 -14.46 -8.81 10.07
CA GLY A 360 -13.05 -9.00 9.78
C GLY A 360 -12.80 -9.26 8.29
N PHE A 361 -11.55 -9.45 7.95
CA PHE A 361 -11.10 -9.69 6.58
C PHE A 361 -10.89 -11.19 6.35
N SER A 362 -11.42 -11.70 5.25
CA SER A 362 -11.19 -13.07 4.77
C SER A 362 -10.24 -13.08 3.59
N ALA A 363 -9.54 -14.21 3.39
CA ALA A 363 -8.75 -14.44 2.19
C ALA A 363 -9.64 -15.02 1.09
N GLY A 364 -9.45 -14.55 -0.14
CA GLY A 364 -10.06 -15.17 -1.32
C GLY A 364 -11.11 -14.33 -2.03
N SER A 365 -12.00 -14.99 -2.79
CA SER A 365 -12.98 -14.36 -3.66
C SER A 365 -14.29 -13.94 -2.96
N GLN A 366 -14.42 -14.19 -1.68
CA GLN A 366 -15.59 -13.73 -0.92
C GLN A 366 -15.46 -12.24 -0.62
N PRO A 367 -16.48 -11.42 -0.91
CA PRO A 367 -16.46 -10.01 -0.59
C PRO A 367 -16.40 -9.81 0.94
N ASN A 368 -15.48 -8.94 1.39
CA ASN A 368 -15.37 -8.60 2.82
C ASN A 368 -16.46 -7.63 3.26
N TYR A 369 -17.08 -6.94 2.31
CA TYR A 369 -18.11 -5.95 2.56
C TYR A 369 -19.39 -6.30 1.80
N TYR A 370 -20.52 -5.77 2.26
CA TYR A 370 -21.80 -6.00 1.60
C TYR A 370 -21.94 -5.22 0.28
N SER A 371 -21.11 -4.21 0.06
CA SER A 371 -21.08 -3.40 -1.16
C SER A 371 -19.76 -3.54 -1.89
N ASN A 372 -19.78 -3.83 -3.18
CA ASN A 372 -18.61 -4.11 -4.03
C ASN A 372 -17.66 -2.91 -4.17
N ASP A 373 -18.14 -1.68 -4.04
CA ASP A 373 -17.34 -0.45 -4.09
C ASP A 373 -16.42 -0.27 -2.88
N MET A 374 -16.67 -1.03 -1.82
CA MET A 374 -15.88 -1.04 -0.59
C MET A 374 -14.91 -2.22 -0.53
N ASP A 375 -15.05 -3.18 -1.43
CA ASP A 375 -14.37 -4.46 -1.31
C ASP A 375 -12.85 -4.38 -1.53
N ARG A 376 -12.13 -5.21 -0.80
CA ARG A 376 -10.67 -5.32 -0.86
C ARG A 376 -10.28 -6.79 -0.80
N LEU A 377 -9.60 -7.23 -1.84
CA LEU A 377 -9.01 -8.57 -1.86
C LEU A 377 -7.67 -8.54 -1.08
N LEU A 378 -7.56 -9.40 -0.10
CA LEU A 378 -6.34 -9.63 0.66
C LEU A 378 -5.89 -11.09 0.50
N ASP A 379 -4.59 -11.31 0.49
CA ASP A 379 -4.08 -12.68 0.69
C ASP A 379 -4.33 -13.13 2.14
N ARG A 380 -4.14 -14.42 2.39
CA ARG A 380 -4.45 -15.02 3.70
C ARG A 380 -3.62 -14.41 4.83
N GLN A 381 -2.34 -14.18 4.60
CA GLN A 381 -1.43 -13.65 5.63
C GLN A 381 -1.76 -12.19 5.94
N ALA A 382 -1.98 -11.36 4.91
CA ALA A 382 -2.37 -9.97 5.08
C ALA A 382 -3.73 -9.82 5.79
N ALA A 383 -4.71 -10.69 5.47
CA ALA A 383 -6.01 -10.70 6.14
C ALA A 383 -5.87 -11.08 7.62
N MET A 384 -5.10 -12.12 7.93
CA MET A 384 -4.85 -12.54 9.33
C MET A 384 -4.15 -11.43 10.12
N GLN A 385 -3.09 -10.83 9.57
CA GLN A 385 -2.36 -9.75 10.24
C GLN A 385 -3.26 -8.54 10.47
N LYS A 386 -4.03 -8.12 9.46
CA LYS A 386 -4.94 -6.98 9.59
C LYS A 386 -6.03 -7.24 10.64
N ASN A 387 -6.58 -8.45 10.69
CA ASN A 387 -7.56 -8.81 11.72
C ASN A 387 -6.96 -8.73 13.13
N GLU A 388 -5.73 -9.21 13.31
CA GLU A 388 -5.05 -9.14 14.60
C GLU A 388 -4.74 -7.68 14.99
N ASP A 389 -4.25 -6.87 14.05
CA ASP A 389 -3.96 -5.46 14.33
C ASP A 389 -5.25 -4.69 14.73
N ILE A 390 -6.37 -4.95 14.06
CA ILE A 390 -7.68 -4.35 14.42
C ILE A 390 -8.21 -4.92 15.73
N ARG A 391 -8.07 -6.22 15.98
CA ARG A 391 -8.45 -6.84 17.27
C ARG A 391 -7.73 -6.15 18.42
N LEU A 392 -6.44 -5.84 18.27
CA LEU A 392 -5.68 -5.10 19.28
C LEU A 392 -6.24 -3.69 19.51
N GLN A 393 -6.73 -3.01 18.47
CA GLN A 393 -7.39 -1.71 18.63
C GLN A 393 -8.70 -1.82 19.43
N PHE A 394 -9.51 -2.85 19.17
CA PHE A 394 -10.72 -3.10 19.97
C PHE A 394 -10.38 -3.50 21.41
N LEU A 395 -9.35 -4.32 21.63
CA LEU A 395 -8.90 -4.70 22.96
C LEU A 395 -8.41 -3.49 23.77
N GLN A 396 -7.68 -2.55 23.16
CA GLN A 396 -7.28 -1.31 23.83
C GLN A 396 -8.48 -0.49 24.33
N VAL A 397 -9.52 -0.38 23.52
CA VAL A 397 -10.68 0.44 23.88
C VAL A 397 -11.67 -0.30 24.80
N SER A 398 -11.71 -1.63 24.77
CA SER A 398 -12.58 -2.45 25.63
C SER A 398 -12.28 -2.29 27.13
N THR A 399 -11.10 -1.78 27.48
CA THR A 399 -10.77 -1.41 28.88
C THR A 399 -11.60 -0.23 29.40
N LYS A 400 -12.27 0.53 28.54
CA LYS A 400 -12.99 1.77 28.84
C LYS A 400 -14.48 1.70 28.50
N ILE A 401 -14.88 0.82 27.59
CA ILE A 401 -16.26 0.64 27.14
C ILE A 401 -16.51 -0.84 26.82
N ASP A 402 -17.63 -1.38 27.34
CA ASP A 402 -18.04 -2.75 27.06
C ASP A 402 -18.48 -2.90 25.61
N ILE A 403 -17.97 -3.93 24.93
CA ILE A 403 -18.20 -4.20 23.53
C ILE A 403 -18.90 -5.56 23.38
N ASP A 404 -20.05 -5.56 22.70
CA ASP A 404 -20.84 -6.76 22.40
C ASP A 404 -21.01 -6.91 20.89
N PHE A 405 -20.61 -8.05 20.32
CA PHE A 405 -20.77 -8.32 18.89
C PHE A 405 -22.08 -9.08 18.63
N ILE A 406 -23.02 -8.42 17.94
CA ILE A 406 -24.31 -9.01 17.58
C ILE A 406 -24.15 -10.01 16.44
N THR A 407 -23.26 -9.73 15.49
CA THR A 407 -22.97 -10.60 14.36
C THR A 407 -21.63 -11.31 14.54
N PRO A 408 -21.38 -12.45 13.86
CA PRO A 408 -20.07 -13.10 13.87
C PRO A 408 -18.95 -12.15 13.50
N THR A 409 -17.79 -12.33 14.15
CA THR A 409 -16.61 -11.49 13.95
C THR A 409 -15.33 -12.32 14.07
N SER A 410 -14.28 -11.87 13.38
CA SER A 410 -12.91 -12.37 13.57
C SER A 410 -12.16 -11.68 14.71
N TYR A 411 -12.77 -10.68 15.36
CA TYR A 411 -12.17 -9.86 16.42
C TYR A 411 -12.54 -10.35 17.82
N ASN A 412 -12.47 -11.65 18.10
CA ASN A 412 -12.77 -12.20 19.43
C ASN A 412 -11.95 -11.47 20.52
N LEU A 413 -12.65 -10.78 21.44
CA LEU A 413 -12.09 -9.98 22.53
C LEU A 413 -12.02 -10.81 23.82
#